data_00b0173fbdd06647a5ab21e4577229e3
#
_entry.id   00b0173fbdd06647a5ab21e4577229e3
#
_cell.length_a   1.000
_cell.length_b   1.000
_cell.length_c   1.000
_cell.angle_alpha   90.00
_cell.angle_beta   90.00
_cell.angle_gamma   90.00
#
_symmetry.space_group_name_H-M   'P 1'
#
loop_
_entity.id
_entity.type
_entity.pdbx_description
1 polymer ?
#
loop_
_entity_poly.entity_id
_entity_poly.type
_entity_poly.pdbx_seq_one_letter_code
_entity_poly.pdbx_strand_id
1 'polypeptide(L)'
;MGKVSSYTSWQSLEEVIVGRAYTPDYFDFIEDAQVRNQLQQILAETNEDLDQLQKTCETFGAEVKRPDLPDKNHFMQWQTEGGCPLPPLTPRDWQISLGDKLLRVLPINELNNICDEYGDQVINPHQKYFETHGRRFDPTCITNGASASCIVRVGTDIFFDNSDYLKPEQSRWIQENCLDSRYRFHEAVTDGHGDAVFAILKPGVLLSSKWDDQLDLDADFPGWDVSKLECSTISHAMAVGKFKEENFNGAWYVQGQTPTEEFTKFVDTYLKEWVGYVSDTVFDVNCLVLDEENVVFSAYNKQVFDYCEKHRINPIISELRHSYFWDGGVSCCTQDIRRKGGLETYL
;
A
#
# COMPACT_ATOMS: atom_id res chain seq x y z
N MET A 1 -11.08 -21.72 -10.69
CA MET A 1 -9.78 -21.08 -10.62
C MET A 1 -10.00 -19.59 -10.78
N GLY A 2 -9.55 -18.76 -9.86
CA GLY A 2 -9.61 -17.31 -9.95
C GLY A 2 -8.86 -16.82 -11.19
N LYS A 3 -9.13 -15.60 -11.60
CA LYS A 3 -8.44 -14.98 -12.74
C LYS A 3 -7.89 -13.63 -12.33
N VAL A 4 -6.57 -13.46 -12.40
CA VAL A 4 -5.94 -12.15 -12.29
C VAL A 4 -6.17 -11.37 -13.58
N SER A 5 -6.67 -10.13 -13.46
CA SER A 5 -6.91 -9.25 -14.61
C SER A 5 -7.00 -7.80 -14.13
N SER A 6 -5.87 -7.11 -14.02
CA SER A 6 -5.84 -5.72 -13.55
C SER A 6 -4.80 -4.92 -14.31
N TYR A 7 -5.26 -4.08 -15.24
CA TYR A 7 -4.43 -3.33 -16.19
C TYR A 7 -4.27 -1.85 -15.82
N THR A 8 -5.20 -1.33 -15.03
CA THR A 8 -5.22 0.07 -14.58
C THR A 8 -5.65 0.14 -13.12
N SER A 9 -5.51 1.31 -12.50
CA SER A 9 -6.03 1.55 -11.15
C SER A 9 -7.49 2.01 -11.11
N TRP A 10 -8.12 2.33 -12.26
CA TRP A 10 -9.45 2.98 -12.34
C TRP A 10 -10.54 2.15 -13.02
N GLN A 11 -10.20 1.10 -13.78
CA GLN A 11 -11.24 0.20 -14.30
C GLN A 11 -12.03 -0.42 -13.15
N SER A 12 -13.33 -0.71 -13.37
CA SER A 12 -14.23 -1.18 -12.31
C SER A 12 -13.66 -2.36 -11.55
N LEU A 13 -13.63 -2.25 -10.24
CA LEU A 13 -13.08 -3.25 -9.33
C LEU A 13 -14.02 -4.46 -9.25
N GLU A 14 -13.51 -5.65 -9.48
CA GLU A 14 -14.28 -6.92 -9.39
C GLU A 14 -13.78 -7.83 -8.27
N GLU A 15 -12.49 -7.76 -7.92
CA GLU A 15 -11.91 -8.55 -6.85
C GLU A 15 -10.72 -7.83 -6.21
N VAL A 16 -10.70 -7.82 -4.87
CA VAL A 16 -9.69 -7.11 -4.09
C VAL A 16 -9.31 -7.88 -2.83
N ILE A 17 -8.05 -7.84 -2.46
CA ILE A 17 -7.59 -8.24 -1.13
C ILE A 17 -7.64 -6.99 -0.25
N VAL A 18 -8.31 -7.07 0.89
CA VAL A 18 -8.27 -6.07 1.96
C VAL A 18 -7.41 -6.63 3.09
N GLY A 19 -6.44 -5.86 3.55
CA GLY A 19 -5.49 -6.28 4.58
C GLY A 19 -6.14 -6.65 5.91
N ARG A 20 -5.35 -7.21 6.82
CA ARG A 20 -5.79 -7.62 8.15
C ARG A 20 -4.73 -7.27 9.19
N ALA A 21 -5.13 -6.63 10.30
CA ALA A 21 -4.31 -6.51 11.49
C ALA A 21 -4.45 -7.76 12.38
N TYR A 22 -3.47 -7.99 13.28
CA TYR A 22 -3.65 -9.00 14.32
C TYR A 22 -4.89 -8.71 15.15
N THR A 23 -5.52 -9.75 15.67
CA THR A 23 -6.60 -9.58 16.66
C THR A 23 -6.01 -9.24 18.04
N PRO A 24 -6.74 -8.48 18.88
CA PRO A 24 -6.24 -8.03 20.18
C PRO A 24 -5.64 -9.13 21.06
N ASP A 25 -6.19 -10.33 21.00
CA ASP A 25 -5.81 -11.49 21.80
C ASP A 25 -4.42 -12.08 21.45
N TYR A 26 -3.78 -11.64 20.34
CA TYR A 26 -2.37 -11.94 20.07
C TYR A 26 -1.43 -11.30 21.09
N PHE A 27 -1.88 -10.27 21.80
CA PHE A 27 -1.08 -9.46 22.73
C PHE A 27 -1.49 -9.59 24.19
N ASP A 28 -2.26 -10.63 24.54
CA ASP A 28 -2.65 -10.91 25.94
C ASP A 28 -1.46 -11.15 26.89
N PHE A 29 -0.32 -11.51 26.34
CA PHE A 29 0.92 -11.76 27.09
C PHE A 29 1.59 -10.49 27.61
N ILE A 30 1.23 -9.29 27.14
CA ILE A 30 1.81 -8.03 27.61
C ILE A 30 1.37 -7.82 29.08
N GLU A 31 2.33 -7.81 30.00
CA GLU A 31 2.07 -7.67 31.44
C GLU A 31 1.57 -6.28 31.83
N ASP A 32 2.18 -5.24 31.21
CA ASP A 32 1.70 -3.87 31.44
C ASP A 32 0.31 -3.67 30.83
N ALA A 33 -0.67 -3.53 31.72
CA ALA A 33 -2.09 -3.42 31.32
C ALA A 33 -2.37 -2.15 30.50
N GLN A 34 -1.64 -1.05 30.73
CA GLN A 34 -1.83 0.18 29.99
C GLN A 34 -1.32 0.02 28.56
N VAL A 35 -0.11 -0.48 28.38
CA VAL A 35 0.49 -0.77 27.05
C VAL A 35 -0.40 -1.77 26.29
N ARG A 36 -0.79 -2.86 26.96
CA ARG A 36 -1.65 -3.88 26.37
C ARG A 36 -2.99 -3.29 25.88
N ASN A 37 -3.68 -2.53 26.71
CA ASN A 37 -4.98 -1.96 26.35
C ASN A 37 -4.86 -0.97 25.20
N GLN A 38 -3.82 -0.13 25.17
CA GLN A 38 -3.59 0.81 24.07
C GLN A 38 -3.33 0.09 22.75
N LEU A 39 -2.46 -0.92 22.73
CA LEU A 39 -2.20 -1.70 21.52
C LEU A 39 -3.45 -2.47 21.06
N GLN A 40 -4.13 -3.14 22.00
CA GLN A 40 -5.34 -3.89 21.70
C GLN A 40 -6.46 -3.01 21.14
N GLN A 41 -6.56 -1.75 21.60
CA GLN A 41 -7.49 -0.79 21.04
C GLN A 41 -7.14 -0.43 19.61
N ILE A 42 -5.87 -0.10 19.30
CA ILE A 42 -5.41 0.17 17.93
C ILE A 42 -5.76 -1.01 17.01
N LEU A 43 -5.47 -2.24 17.45
CA LEU A 43 -5.74 -3.45 16.66
C LEU A 43 -7.24 -3.68 16.41
N ALA A 44 -8.06 -3.52 17.45
CA ALA A 44 -9.50 -3.69 17.34
C ALA A 44 -10.11 -2.67 16.38
N GLU A 45 -9.78 -1.38 16.59
CA GLU A 45 -10.29 -0.29 15.77
C GLU A 45 -9.79 -0.36 14.33
N THR A 46 -8.55 -0.80 14.10
CA THR A 46 -8.02 -1.04 12.75
C THR A 46 -8.80 -2.14 12.03
N ASN A 47 -9.10 -3.26 12.69
CA ASN A 47 -9.89 -4.32 12.08
C ASN A 47 -11.34 -3.88 11.79
N GLU A 48 -11.95 -3.06 12.65
CA GLU A 48 -13.28 -2.47 12.40
C GLU A 48 -13.25 -1.58 11.13
N ASP A 49 -12.22 -0.75 10.98
CA ASP A 49 -12.04 0.12 9.82
C ASP A 49 -11.85 -0.69 8.53
N LEU A 50 -11.03 -1.75 8.58
CA LEU A 50 -10.83 -2.66 7.45
C LEU A 50 -12.09 -3.46 7.11
N ASP A 51 -12.92 -3.81 8.09
CA ASP A 51 -14.22 -4.47 7.88
C ASP A 51 -15.21 -3.50 7.22
N GLN A 52 -15.13 -2.20 7.56
CA GLN A 52 -15.93 -1.18 6.89
C GLN A 52 -15.46 -0.95 5.44
N LEU A 53 -14.15 -0.94 5.19
CA LEU A 53 -13.57 -0.87 3.84
C LEU A 53 -14.00 -2.07 2.99
N GLN A 54 -13.97 -3.28 3.56
CA GLN A 54 -14.51 -4.48 2.92
C GLN A 54 -15.96 -4.29 2.50
N LYS A 55 -16.84 -3.87 3.42
CA LYS A 55 -18.27 -3.64 3.13
C LYS A 55 -18.47 -2.59 2.03
N THR A 56 -17.60 -1.57 2.02
CA THR A 56 -17.62 -0.56 0.95
C THR A 56 -17.33 -1.21 -0.39
N CYS A 57 -16.26 -1.99 -0.52
CA CYS A 57 -15.93 -2.70 -1.76
C CYS A 57 -17.06 -3.66 -2.20
N GLU A 58 -17.61 -4.44 -1.27
CA GLU A 58 -18.71 -5.38 -1.54
C GLU A 58 -19.99 -4.66 -2.00
N THR A 59 -20.28 -3.47 -1.47
CA THR A 59 -21.44 -2.65 -1.88
C THR A 59 -21.35 -2.21 -3.34
N PHE A 60 -20.11 -2.02 -3.83
CA PHE A 60 -19.84 -1.72 -5.24
C PHE A 60 -19.64 -2.98 -6.11
N GLY A 61 -19.90 -4.16 -5.56
CA GLY A 61 -19.93 -5.42 -6.29
C GLY A 61 -18.58 -6.14 -6.38
N ALA A 62 -17.56 -5.70 -5.67
CA ALA A 62 -16.27 -6.39 -5.63
C ALA A 62 -16.32 -7.62 -4.69
N GLU A 63 -15.71 -8.72 -5.12
CA GLU A 63 -15.39 -9.84 -4.25
C GLU A 63 -14.21 -9.43 -3.36
N VAL A 64 -14.32 -9.64 -2.04
CA VAL A 64 -13.26 -9.29 -1.10
C VAL A 64 -12.64 -10.52 -0.50
N LYS A 65 -11.31 -10.58 -0.51
CA LYS A 65 -10.51 -11.60 0.18
C LYS A 65 -9.74 -10.98 1.32
N ARG A 66 -9.51 -11.77 2.37
CA ARG A 66 -8.74 -11.33 3.54
C ARG A 66 -7.57 -12.28 3.77
N PRO A 67 -6.36 -11.75 4.06
CA PRO A 67 -5.22 -12.59 4.42
C PRO A 67 -5.51 -13.45 5.67
N ASP A 68 -4.85 -14.59 5.75
CA ASP A 68 -4.84 -15.36 7.00
C ASP A 68 -3.96 -14.66 8.05
N LEU A 69 -4.11 -15.06 9.31
CA LEU A 69 -3.17 -14.71 10.37
C LEU A 69 -2.34 -15.94 10.74
N PRO A 70 -1.07 -15.77 11.15
CA PRO A 70 -0.25 -16.89 11.60
C PRO A 70 -0.86 -17.52 12.86
N ASP A 71 -0.58 -18.83 13.06
CA ASP A 71 -0.90 -19.48 14.33
C ASP A 71 -0.22 -18.74 15.50
N LYS A 72 -0.93 -18.59 16.63
CA LYS A 72 -0.42 -17.85 17.79
C LYS A 72 0.88 -18.41 18.35
N ASN A 73 1.07 -19.73 18.33
CA ASN A 73 2.31 -20.31 18.81
C ASN A 73 3.49 -19.97 17.88
N HIS A 74 3.24 -19.93 16.58
CA HIS A 74 4.24 -19.47 15.62
C HIS A 74 4.52 -17.97 15.80
N PHE A 75 3.47 -17.17 15.93
CA PHE A 75 3.58 -15.75 16.20
C PHE A 75 4.44 -15.46 17.45
N MET A 76 4.28 -16.21 18.53
CA MET A 76 5.00 -15.99 19.77
C MET A 76 6.51 -16.25 19.69
N GLN A 77 7.03 -16.88 18.64
CA GLN A 77 8.47 -17.14 18.45
C GLN A 77 9.29 -15.86 18.28
N TRP A 78 8.68 -14.76 17.82
CA TRP A 78 9.36 -13.48 17.67
C TRP A 78 10.01 -12.96 18.94
N GLN A 79 9.50 -13.31 20.09
CA GLN A 79 10.08 -12.90 21.40
C GLN A 79 11.53 -13.33 21.57
N THR A 80 11.94 -14.38 20.86
CA THR A 80 13.31 -14.87 20.86
C THR A 80 14.14 -14.35 19.69
N GLU A 81 13.51 -13.82 18.65
CA GLU A 81 14.14 -13.42 17.39
C GLU A 81 14.29 -11.89 17.23
N GLY A 82 13.66 -11.12 18.09
CA GLY A 82 13.74 -9.65 18.16
C GLY A 82 12.89 -8.92 17.13
N GLY A 83 11.79 -8.36 17.53
CA GLY A 83 10.84 -7.60 16.71
C GLY A 83 9.61 -8.42 16.35
N CYS A 84 8.45 -7.82 16.55
CA CYS A 84 7.17 -8.44 16.25
C CYS A 84 6.94 -8.51 14.74
N PRO A 85 6.50 -9.66 14.20
CA PRO A 85 6.20 -9.79 12.77
C PRO A 85 5.17 -8.76 12.31
N LEU A 86 5.34 -8.24 11.10
CA LEU A 86 4.35 -7.36 10.47
C LEU A 86 3.03 -8.12 10.27
N PRO A 87 1.88 -7.51 10.58
CA PRO A 87 0.61 -8.07 10.17
C PRO A 87 0.45 -7.95 8.65
N PRO A 88 -0.35 -8.80 8.01
CA PRO A 88 -0.65 -8.69 6.58
C PRO A 88 -1.65 -7.55 6.30
N LEU A 89 -1.35 -6.37 6.82
CA LEU A 89 -2.19 -5.19 6.77
C LEU A 89 -2.15 -4.50 5.41
N THR A 90 -0.98 -4.45 4.81
CA THR A 90 -0.70 -3.74 3.56
C THR A 90 -0.39 -4.73 2.42
N PRO A 91 -1.39 -5.46 1.87
CA PRO A 91 -1.14 -6.47 0.84
C PRO A 91 -0.46 -5.93 -0.41
N ARG A 92 -0.58 -4.64 -0.68
CA ARG A 92 0.06 -3.94 -1.81
C ARG A 92 1.57 -3.86 -1.68
N ASP A 93 2.12 -3.91 -0.49
CA ASP A 93 3.58 -3.90 -0.30
C ASP A 93 4.23 -5.23 -0.69
N TRP A 94 3.47 -6.32 -0.62
CA TRP A 94 3.96 -7.67 -0.84
C TRP A 94 3.79 -8.17 -2.27
N GLN A 95 2.76 -7.68 -2.96
CA GLN A 95 2.39 -8.17 -4.29
C GLN A 95 1.60 -7.14 -5.09
N ILE A 96 1.65 -7.26 -6.42
CA ILE A 96 0.89 -6.42 -7.33
C ILE A 96 0.38 -7.22 -8.53
N SER A 97 -0.85 -6.94 -8.94
CA SER A 97 -1.39 -7.40 -10.21
C SER A 97 -0.92 -6.51 -11.35
N LEU A 98 -0.29 -7.09 -12.36
CA LEU A 98 0.10 -6.44 -13.61
C LEU A 98 -0.53 -7.18 -14.78
N GLY A 99 -1.66 -6.67 -15.25
CA GLY A 99 -2.46 -7.34 -16.26
C GLY A 99 -2.98 -8.69 -15.79
N ASP A 100 -2.57 -9.76 -16.45
CA ASP A 100 -2.97 -11.13 -16.15
C ASP A 100 -2.00 -11.87 -15.21
N LYS A 101 -1.09 -11.16 -14.57
CA LYS A 101 -0.10 -11.71 -13.63
C LYS A 101 -0.21 -11.06 -12.26
N LEU A 102 -0.06 -11.87 -11.22
CA LEU A 102 0.14 -11.44 -9.83
C LEU A 102 1.61 -11.63 -9.48
N LEU A 103 2.35 -10.52 -9.40
CA LEU A 103 3.75 -10.56 -9.00
C LEU A 103 3.84 -10.54 -7.47
N ARG A 104 4.42 -11.56 -6.90
CA ARG A 104 4.76 -11.65 -5.47
C ARG A 104 6.18 -11.14 -5.27
N VAL A 105 6.32 -9.86 -5.02
CA VAL A 105 7.63 -9.21 -4.85
C VAL A 105 8.27 -9.65 -3.53
N LEU A 106 7.49 -9.63 -2.46
CA LEU A 106 7.90 -10.10 -1.12
C LEU A 106 6.86 -11.11 -0.62
N PRO A 107 7.00 -12.42 -0.92
CA PRO A 107 5.99 -13.40 -0.56
C PRO A 107 5.91 -13.60 0.95
N ILE A 108 4.72 -13.45 1.52
CA ILE A 108 4.37 -13.79 2.90
C ILE A 108 3.39 -14.97 2.93
N ASN A 109 3.44 -15.74 4.02
CA ASN A 109 2.64 -16.96 4.15
C ASN A 109 1.14 -16.67 4.25
N GLU A 110 0.78 -15.55 4.85
CA GLU A 110 -0.58 -15.09 5.12
C GLU A 110 -1.39 -14.84 3.84
N LEU A 111 -0.72 -14.71 2.70
CA LEU A 111 -1.33 -14.56 1.37
C LEU A 111 -1.29 -15.82 0.51
N ASN A 112 -0.67 -16.92 0.99
CA ASN A 112 -0.51 -18.13 0.18
C ASN A 112 -1.85 -18.70 -0.28
N ASN A 113 -2.83 -18.86 0.62
CA ASN A 113 -4.13 -19.45 0.29
C ASN A 113 -4.84 -18.65 -0.81
N ILE A 114 -4.73 -17.32 -0.77
CA ILE A 114 -5.30 -16.45 -1.82
C ILE A 114 -4.53 -16.63 -3.13
N CYS A 115 -3.20 -16.61 -3.09
CA CYS A 115 -2.37 -16.74 -4.28
C CYS A 115 -2.54 -18.09 -4.97
N ASP A 116 -2.70 -19.17 -4.21
CA ASP A 116 -2.87 -20.53 -4.74
C ASP A 116 -4.11 -20.67 -5.65
N GLU A 117 -5.11 -19.80 -5.45
CA GLU A 117 -6.30 -19.80 -6.30
C GLU A 117 -6.01 -19.35 -7.75
N TYR A 118 -4.94 -18.61 -7.97
CA TYR A 118 -4.59 -18.04 -9.29
C TYR A 118 -3.57 -18.88 -10.07
N GLY A 119 -2.96 -19.87 -9.42
CA GLY A 119 -2.09 -20.86 -10.08
C GLY A 119 -0.97 -20.23 -10.90
N ASP A 120 -0.90 -20.57 -12.20
CA ASP A 120 0.17 -20.12 -13.12
C ASP A 120 0.20 -18.61 -13.39
N GLN A 121 -0.82 -17.87 -12.95
CA GLN A 121 -0.81 -16.41 -13.06
C GLN A 121 0.04 -15.75 -11.94
N VAL A 122 0.36 -16.51 -10.88
CA VAL A 122 1.21 -16.03 -9.79
C VAL A 122 2.68 -16.20 -10.16
N ILE A 123 3.43 -15.14 -10.09
CA ILE A 123 4.87 -15.13 -10.38
C ILE A 123 5.62 -14.59 -9.17
N ASN A 124 6.62 -15.34 -8.71
CA ASN A 124 7.63 -14.83 -7.80
C ASN A 124 8.89 -14.47 -8.60
N PRO A 125 9.16 -13.16 -8.82
CA PRO A 125 10.30 -12.75 -9.63
C PRO A 125 11.65 -13.21 -9.06
N HIS A 126 11.80 -13.21 -7.73
CA HIS A 126 13.04 -13.61 -7.07
C HIS A 126 13.33 -15.10 -7.24
N GLN A 127 12.31 -15.94 -7.09
CA GLN A 127 12.44 -17.38 -7.30
C GLN A 127 12.78 -17.67 -8.76
N LYS A 128 12.07 -17.04 -9.70
CA LYS A 128 12.31 -17.21 -11.13
C LYS A 128 13.70 -16.77 -11.55
N TYR A 129 14.20 -15.68 -10.98
CA TYR A 129 15.58 -15.23 -11.22
C TYR A 129 16.61 -16.22 -10.67
N PHE A 130 16.38 -16.76 -9.46
CA PHE A 130 17.25 -17.76 -8.85
C PHE A 130 17.31 -19.04 -9.71
N GLU A 131 16.17 -19.53 -10.16
CA GLU A 131 16.08 -20.72 -11.03
C GLU A 131 16.85 -20.51 -12.35
N THR A 132 16.85 -19.29 -12.88
CA THR A 132 17.51 -18.97 -14.14
C THR A 132 19.02 -18.76 -14.01
N HIS A 133 19.48 -18.15 -12.90
CA HIS A 133 20.86 -17.68 -12.75
C HIS A 133 21.67 -18.40 -11.67
N GLY A 134 21.04 -19.29 -10.88
CA GLY A 134 21.67 -19.98 -9.75
C GLY A 134 22.06 -19.07 -8.59
N ARG A 135 21.63 -17.82 -8.60
CA ARG A 135 21.87 -16.84 -7.54
C ARG A 135 20.62 -15.99 -7.32
N ARG A 136 20.46 -15.49 -6.10
CA ARG A 136 19.36 -14.56 -5.77
C ARG A 136 19.62 -13.18 -6.39
N PHE A 137 18.58 -12.39 -6.58
CA PHE A 137 18.72 -10.95 -6.68
C PHE A 137 19.58 -10.45 -5.53
N ASP A 138 20.33 -9.38 -5.75
CA ASP A 138 21.16 -8.79 -4.70
C ASP A 138 20.32 -8.53 -3.45
N PRO A 139 20.63 -9.16 -2.31
CA PRO A 139 19.84 -9.02 -1.09
C PRO A 139 19.79 -7.57 -0.56
N THR A 140 20.74 -6.72 -0.93
CA THR A 140 20.69 -5.28 -0.57
C THR A 140 19.54 -4.55 -1.25
N CYS A 141 19.00 -5.09 -2.34
CA CYS A 141 17.84 -4.56 -3.03
C CYS A 141 16.51 -5.17 -2.52
N ILE A 142 16.57 -6.29 -1.80
CA ILE A 142 15.41 -6.99 -1.25
C ILE A 142 15.08 -6.48 0.16
N THR A 143 16.11 -6.13 0.93
CA THR A 143 15.95 -5.72 2.34
C THR A 143 15.57 -4.27 2.53
N ASN A 144 15.71 -3.44 1.49
CA ASN A 144 15.38 -2.02 1.54
C ASN A 144 14.11 -1.66 0.74
N GLY A 145 13.22 -2.63 0.52
CA GLY A 145 11.86 -2.33 0.16
C GLY A 145 11.58 -2.16 -1.33
N ALA A 146 11.91 -3.14 -2.17
CA ALA A 146 11.20 -3.27 -3.44
C ALA A 146 9.73 -3.61 -3.14
N SER A 147 9.00 -2.63 -2.69
CA SER A 147 7.57 -2.72 -2.45
C SER A 147 6.83 -2.75 -3.79
N ALA A 148 5.81 -3.58 -3.88
CA ALA A 148 4.95 -3.58 -5.05
C ALA A 148 4.18 -2.25 -5.20
N SER A 149 4.05 -1.49 -4.12
CA SER A 149 3.49 -0.14 -4.08
C SER A 149 4.33 0.92 -4.84
N CYS A 150 5.60 0.61 -5.17
CA CYS A 150 6.41 1.45 -6.06
C CYS A 150 5.93 1.42 -7.52
N ILE A 151 4.94 0.61 -7.87
CA ILE A 151 4.49 0.40 -9.25
C ILE A 151 3.11 0.99 -9.46
N VAL A 152 2.97 1.89 -10.45
CA VAL A 152 1.69 2.47 -10.87
C VAL A 152 1.37 2.06 -12.30
N ARG A 153 0.14 1.57 -12.52
CA ARG A 153 -0.33 1.02 -13.80
C ARG A 153 -1.18 2.01 -14.56
N VAL A 154 -0.86 2.22 -15.83
CA VAL A 154 -1.58 3.10 -16.75
C VAL A 154 -1.84 2.36 -18.08
N GLY A 155 -2.50 1.22 -18.00
CA GLY A 155 -2.70 0.36 -19.17
C GLY A 155 -1.39 -0.25 -19.65
N THR A 156 -0.96 0.08 -20.87
CA THR A 156 0.34 -0.36 -21.42
C THR A 156 1.54 0.28 -20.75
N ASP A 157 1.33 1.35 -19.98
CA ASP A 157 2.41 2.10 -19.34
C ASP A 157 2.50 1.75 -17.86
N ILE A 158 3.69 1.44 -17.42
CA ILE A 158 4.01 1.09 -16.04
C ILE A 158 5.03 2.09 -15.51
N PHE A 159 4.64 2.88 -14.53
CA PHE A 159 5.55 3.75 -13.80
C PHE A 159 6.16 2.99 -12.65
N PHE A 160 7.45 3.08 -12.52
CA PHE A 160 8.22 2.27 -11.61
C PHE A 160 9.18 3.16 -10.82
N ASP A 161 9.06 3.19 -9.51
CA ASP A 161 10.01 3.92 -8.68
C ASP A 161 11.38 3.24 -8.70
N ASN A 162 12.38 4.01 -9.13
CA ASN A 162 13.75 3.57 -9.28
C ASN A 162 14.68 4.19 -8.23
N SER A 163 14.11 4.92 -7.24
CA SER A 163 14.88 5.58 -6.21
C SER A 163 15.50 4.58 -5.31
N ASP A 164 16.49 3.98 -5.18
CA ASP A 164 17.15 3.05 -4.24
C ASP A 164 16.55 1.65 -4.06
N TYR A 165 15.34 1.36 -4.57
CA TYR A 165 14.63 0.11 -4.26
C TYR A 165 14.83 -1.01 -5.27
N LEU A 166 14.95 -0.69 -6.55
CA LEU A 166 15.26 -1.67 -7.59
C LEU A 166 16.40 -1.17 -8.50
N LYS A 167 17.44 -1.98 -8.64
CA LYS A 167 18.47 -1.66 -9.64
C LYS A 167 17.88 -1.76 -11.04
N PRO A 168 18.30 -0.89 -11.99
CA PRO A 168 17.78 -0.89 -13.35
C PRO A 168 17.84 -2.25 -14.04
N GLU A 169 18.84 -3.07 -13.70
CA GLU A 169 18.98 -4.42 -14.28
C GLU A 169 17.88 -5.37 -13.78
N GLN A 170 17.40 -5.19 -12.54
CA GLN A 170 16.34 -6.03 -11.96
C GLN A 170 14.97 -5.65 -12.51
N SER A 171 14.68 -4.36 -12.63
CA SER A 171 13.49 -3.85 -13.29
C SER A 171 13.40 -4.38 -14.72
N ARG A 172 14.48 -4.25 -15.47
CA ARG A 172 14.58 -4.76 -16.84
C ARG A 172 14.37 -6.27 -16.91
N TRP A 173 14.98 -7.01 -15.99
CA TRP A 173 14.83 -8.47 -15.97
C TRP A 173 13.38 -8.89 -15.68
N ILE A 174 12.70 -8.22 -14.74
CA ILE A 174 11.27 -8.45 -14.44
C ILE A 174 10.43 -8.16 -15.69
N GLN A 175 10.69 -7.03 -16.33
CA GLN A 175 10.04 -6.65 -17.58
C GLN A 175 10.16 -7.74 -18.66
N GLU A 176 11.39 -8.19 -18.93
CA GLU A 176 11.70 -9.12 -20.00
C GLU A 176 11.23 -10.56 -19.72
N ASN A 177 11.17 -10.95 -18.44
CA ASN A 177 10.97 -12.35 -18.07
C ASN A 177 9.65 -12.65 -17.34
N CYS A 178 9.00 -11.64 -16.75
CA CYS A 178 7.81 -11.83 -15.95
C CYS A 178 6.55 -11.21 -16.56
N LEU A 179 6.69 -10.28 -17.50
CA LEU A 179 5.60 -9.47 -18.01
C LEU A 179 5.43 -9.61 -19.53
N ASP A 180 4.31 -9.12 -20.03
CA ASP A 180 4.00 -9.06 -21.46
C ASP A 180 4.90 -7.99 -22.14
N SER A 181 5.40 -8.29 -23.32
CA SER A 181 6.25 -7.37 -24.11
C SER A 181 5.53 -6.09 -24.58
N ARG A 182 4.21 -6.02 -24.43
CA ARG A 182 3.42 -4.81 -24.75
C ARG A 182 3.55 -3.72 -23.70
N TYR A 183 4.06 -4.01 -22.51
CA TYR A 183 4.27 -3.00 -21.48
C TYR A 183 5.44 -2.09 -21.80
N ARG A 184 5.26 -0.79 -21.58
CA ARG A 184 6.29 0.24 -21.62
C ARG A 184 6.58 0.67 -20.20
N PHE A 185 7.86 0.69 -19.83
CA PHE A 185 8.28 1.03 -18.48
C PHE A 185 8.83 2.44 -18.45
N HIS A 186 8.34 3.22 -17.51
CA HIS A 186 8.77 4.57 -17.22
C HIS A 186 9.42 4.58 -15.84
N GLU A 187 10.63 5.11 -15.78
CA GLU A 187 11.29 5.34 -14.49
C GLU A 187 10.68 6.58 -13.86
N ALA A 188 10.22 6.46 -12.61
CA ALA A 188 9.73 7.54 -11.80
C ALA A 188 10.54 7.59 -10.51
N VAL A 189 10.99 8.77 -10.12
CA VAL A 189 11.68 8.94 -8.83
C VAL A 189 10.69 9.53 -7.85
N THR A 190 10.20 8.72 -6.91
CA THR A 190 9.13 9.13 -6.00
C THR A 190 9.58 9.23 -4.55
N ASP A 191 10.84 8.99 -4.23
CA ASP A 191 11.37 8.94 -2.86
C ASP A 191 10.50 8.09 -1.89
N GLY A 192 9.75 7.12 -2.44
CA GLY A 192 8.85 6.29 -1.66
C GLY A 192 7.91 5.44 -2.52
N HIS A 193 6.72 5.20 -2.00
CA HIS A 193 5.72 4.41 -2.68
C HIS A 193 4.97 5.24 -3.73
N GLY A 194 4.90 4.78 -4.97
CA GLY A 194 4.25 5.49 -6.06
C GLY A 194 2.77 5.80 -5.78
N ASP A 195 2.07 4.90 -5.10
CA ASP A 195 0.67 5.08 -4.69
C ASP A 195 0.46 6.11 -3.55
N ALA A 196 1.55 6.59 -2.94
CA ALA A 196 1.56 7.69 -1.99
C ALA A 196 1.91 9.03 -2.64
N VAL A 197 2.42 9.01 -3.88
CA VAL A 197 2.88 10.20 -4.59
C VAL A 197 1.85 10.66 -5.62
N PHE A 198 1.28 9.75 -6.39
CA PHE A 198 0.23 10.09 -7.32
C PHE A 198 -0.81 8.98 -7.50
N ALA A 199 -2.06 9.37 -7.67
CA ALA A 199 -3.18 8.48 -7.92
C ALA A 199 -3.92 8.89 -9.18
N ILE A 200 -4.16 7.92 -10.05
CA ILE A 200 -4.99 8.12 -11.25
C ILE A 200 -6.41 7.75 -10.89
N LEU A 201 -7.30 8.74 -10.91
CA LEU A 201 -8.70 8.56 -10.56
C LEU A 201 -9.53 8.02 -11.73
N LYS A 202 -9.20 8.46 -12.94
CA LYS A 202 -9.70 7.97 -14.22
C LYS A 202 -8.85 8.51 -15.37
N PRO A 203 -9.03 8.08 -16.62
CA PRO A 203 -8.28 8.62 -17.75
C PRO A 203 -8.34 10.15 -17.80
N GLY A 204 -7.18 10.79 -17.85
CA GLY A 204 -7.05 12.25 -17.90
C GLY A 204 -7.17 12.97 -16.55
N VAL A 205 -7.31 12.28 -15.42
CA VAL A 205 -7.53 12.88 -14.09
C VAL A 205 -6.59 12.27 -13.05
N LEU A 206 -5.70 13.08 -12.48
CA LEU A 206 -4.64 12.65 -11.60
C LEU A 206 -4.53 13.54 -10.36
N LEU A 207 -4.44 12.92 -9.19
CA LEU A 207 -4.03 13.57 -7.94
C LEU A 207 -2.54 13.34 -7.71
N SER A 208 -1.83 14.34 -7.23
CA SER A 208 -0.44 14.22 -6.81
C SER A 208 -0.22 14.85 -5.45
N SER A 209 0.57 14.21 -4.60
CA SER A 209 1.10 14.84 -3.41
C SER A 209 2.19 15.85 -3.83
N LYS A 210 2.39 16.88 -3.01
CA LYS A 210 3.39 17.94 -3.32
C LYS A 210 4.85 17.49 -3.17
N TRP A 211 5.10 16.24 -2.85
CA TRP A 211 6.46 15.71 -2.65
C TRP A 211 7.30 15.72 -3.92
N ASP A 212 6.67 16.06 -5.02
CA ASP A 212 7.15 15.68 -6.28
C ASP A 212 7.62 16.84 -7.14
N ASP A 213 8.69 17.48 -6.68
CA ASP A 213 9.50 18.35 -7.54
C ASP A 213 10.40 17.53 -8.51
N GLN A 214 10.45 16.20 -8.36
CA GLN A 214 11.29 15.32 -9.17
C GLN A 214 10.54 14.63 -10.32
N LEU A 215 9.21 14.50 -10.22
CA LEU A 215 8.38 13.99 -11.32
C LEU A 215 7.85 15.14 -12.16
N ASP A 216 8.15 15.15 -13.43
CA ASP A 216 7.50 16.05 -14.39
C ASP A 216 6.19 15.41 -14.89
N LEU A 217 5.18 15.40 -14.01
CA LEU A 217 3.87 14.82 -14.33
C LEU A 217 3.22 15.44 -15.56
N ASP A 218 3.51 16.69 -15.88
CA ASP A 218 3.01 17.35 -17.07
C ASP A 218 3.64 16.76 -18.34
N ALA A 219 4.91 16.36 -18.27
CA ALA A 219 5.60 15.67 -19.36
C ALA A 219 5.20 14.20 -19.45
N ASP A 220 5.05 13.51 -18.32
CA ASP A 220 4.70 12.10 -18.25
C ASP A 220 3.24 11.84 -18.62
N PHE A 221 2.34 12.80 -18.32
CA PHE A 221 0.90 12.72 -18.58
C PHE A 221 0.41 13.91 -19.43
N PRO A 222 0.84 14.02 -20.70
CA PRO A 222 0.56 15.18 -21.52
C PRO A 222 -0.95 15.38 -21.76
N GLY A 223 -1.45 16.56 -21.36
CA GLY A 223 -2.84 16.92 -21.53
C GLY A 223 -3.81 16.37 -20.47
N TRP A 224 -3.27 15.70 -19.42
CA TRP A 224 -4.07 15.29 -18.28
C TRP A 224 -4.25 16.47 -17.30
N ASP A 225 -5.37 16.47 -16.61
CA ASP A 225 -5.61 17.41 -15.50
C ASP A 225 -4.95 16.85 -14.23
N VAL A 226 -3.97 17.57 -13.72
CA VAL A 226 -3.18 17.16 -12.55
C VAL A 226 -3.49 18.10 -11.40
N SER A 227 -4.03 17.57 -10.30
CA SER A 227 -4.19 18.33 -9.06
C SER A 227 -3.05 18.02 -8.12
N LYS A 228 -2.16 18.99 -7.92
CA LYS A 228 -1.10 18.92 -6.91
C LYS A 228 -1.67 19.41 -5.57
N LEU A 229 -1.69 18.52 -4.58
CA LEU A 229 -2.20 18.83 -3.25
C LEU A 229 -1.26 19.78 -2.53
N GLU A 230 -1.83 20.77 -1.84
CA GLU A 230 -1.06 21.67 -1.00
C GLU A 230 -0.62 20.94 0.28
N CYS A 231 0.65 20.54 0.32
CA CYS A 231 1.27 19.85 1.43
C CYS A 231 2.36 20.70 2.07
N SER A 232 2.46 20.65 3.39
CA SER A 232 3.51 21.34 4.14
C SER A 232 4.80 20.52 4.29
N THR A 233 4.82 19.27 3.86
CA THR A 233 5.93 18.35 4.10
C THR A 233 6.97 18.36 2.99
N ILE A 234 8.21 18.25 3.38
CA ILE A 234 9.39 18.39 2.53
C ILE A 234 9.71 16.99 2.03
N SER A 235 10.31 16.09 2.47
CA SER A 235 10.49 14.73 2.02
C SER A 235 9.99 13.71 3.04
N HIS A 236 9.64 12.52 2.61
CA HIS A 236 9.15 11.46 3.48
C HIS A 236 10.09 11.21 4.66
N ALA A 237 11.36 10.96 4.42
CA ALA A 237 12.33 10.66 5.48
C ALA A 237 12.55 11.82 6.48
N MET A 238 12.44 13.07 6.04
CA MET A 238 12.57 14.25 6.91
C MET A 238 11.26 14.56 7.64
N ALA A 239 10.12 14.29 7.02
CA ALA A 239 8.81 14.52 7.62
C ALA A 239 8.55 13.59 8.81
N VAL A 240 9.00 12.35 8.71
CA VAL A 240 8.81 11.29 9.73
C VAL A 240 9.33 11.71 11.09
N GLY A 241 10.60 12.07 11.19
CA GLY A 241 11.20 12.50 12.46
C GLY A 241 10.59 13.79 12.99
N LYS A 242 10.38 14.77 12.10
CA LYS A 242 9.87 16.07 12.44
C LYS A 242 8.38 16.04 12.83
N PHE A 243 7.57 15.24 12.16
CA PHE A 243 6.16 15.09 12.49
C PHE A 243 5.95 14.49 13.89
N LYS A 244 6.72 13.47 14.25
CA LYS A 244 6.73 12.88 15.59
C LYS A 244 7.12 13.91 16.65
N GLU A 245 8.19 14.66 16.36
CA GLU A 245 8.73 15.66 17.30
C GLU A 245 7.81 16.85 17.49
N GLU A 246 7.25 17.39 16.42
CA GLU A 246 6.43 18.62 16.45
C GLU A 246 4.98 18.36 16.91
N ASN A 247 4.38 17.24 16.53
CA ASN A 247 2.97 17.01 16.83
C ASN A 247 2.72 16.19 18.09
N PHE A 248 3.66 15.30 18.46
CA PHE A 248 3.44 14.35 19.55
C PHE A 248 4.56 14.30 20.57
N ASN A 249 5.46 15.28 20.59
CA ASN A 249 6.65 15.30 21.47
C ASN A 249 7.46 13.98 21.41
N GLY A 250 7.52 13.36 20.25
CA GLY A 250 8.22 12.11 20.06
C GLY A 250 7.51 10.88 20.62
N ALA A 251 6.20 10.93 20.85
CA ALA A 251 5.45 9.86 21.50
C ALA A 251 4.48 9.15 20.56
N TRP A 252 4.27 7.82 20.78
CA TRP A 252 3.15 7.06 20.22
C TRP A 252 1.95 7.16 21.14
N TYR A 253 0.76 7.11 20.56
CA TYR A 253 -0.49 7.28 21.31
C TYR A 253 -1.67 6.61 20.60
N VAL A 254 -2.75 6.39 21.32
CA VAL A 254 -4.05 6.09 20.75
C VAL A 254 -4.80 7.40 20.54
N GLN A 255 -5.42 7.58 19.39
CA GLN A 255 -6.15 8.82 19.08
C GLN A 255 -7.17 9.14 20.18
N GLY A 256 -7.15 10.38 20.68
CA GLY A 256 -8.00 10.83 21.77
C GLY A 256 -7.48 10.49 23.18
N GLN A 257 -6.33 9.82 23.31
CA GLN A 257 -5.70 9.53 24.59
C GLN A 257 -4.41 10.34 24.78
N THR A 258 -4.01 10.49 26.04
CA THR A 258 -2.72 11.09 26.36
C THR A 258 -1.59 10.11 26.05
N PRO A 259 -0.55 10.53 25.33
CA PRO A 259 0.64 9.71 25.11
C PRO A 259 1.28 9.27 26.43
N THR A 260 1.80 8.04 26.47
CA THR A 260 2.56 7.50 27.60
C THR A 260 3.94 7.07 27.19
N GLU A 261 4.91 7.22 28.09
CA GLU A 261 6.31 6.84 27.85
C GLU A 261 6.42 5.32 27.67
N GLU A 262 5.66 4.56 28.44
CA GLU A 262 5.68 3.09 28.43
C GLU A 262 5.20 2.56 27.07
N PHE A 263 4.11 3.11 26.53
CA PHE A 263 3.60 2.70 25.21
C PHE A 263 4.58 3.07 24.10
N THR A 264 5.10 4.31 24.13
CA THR A 264 6.10 4.75 23.16
C THR A 264 7.34 3.85 23.17
N LYS A 265 7.87 3.54 24.36
CA LYS A 265 9.02 2.64 24.51
C LYS A 265 8.73 1.23 23.99
N PHE A 266 7.53 0.71 24.22
CA PHE A 266 7.12 -0.60 23.71
C PHE A 266 7.10 -0.61 22.19
N VAL A 267 6.46 0.39 21.56
CA VAL A 267 6.38 0.53 20.11
C VAL A 267 7.78 0.66 19.48
N ASP A 268 8.60 1.58 19.98
CA ASP A 268 9.95 1.82 19.45
C ASP A 268 10.89 0.59 19.65
N THR A 269 10.60 -0.27 20.62
CA THR A 269 11.40 -1.46 20.88
C THR A 269 10.97 -2.66 20.05
N TYR A 270 9.67 -2.92 19.97
CA TYR A 270 9.14 -4.18 19.44
C TYR A 270 8.34 -4.03 18.14
N LEU A 271 7.82 -2.85 17.86
CA LEU A 271 6.94 -2.59 16.73
C LEU A 271 7.52 -1.55 15.75
N LYS A 272 8.83 -1.30 15.79
CA LYS A 272 9.48 -0.29 14.95
C LYS A 272 9.27 -0.50 13.44
N GLU A 273 9.06 -1.75 13.01
CA GLU A 273 8.78 -2.10 11.61
C GLU A 273 7.29 -1.97 11.25
N TRP A 274 6.41 -1.73 12.24
CA TRP A 274 4.97 -1.57 12.02
C TRP A 274 4.59 -0.13 11.74
N VAL A 275 5.36 0.78 12.30
CA VAL A 275 4.96 2.18 12.44
C VAL A 275 5.75 3.06 11.51
N GLY A 276 5.07 4.06 10.97
CA GLY A 276 5.66 5.10 10.16
C GLY A 276 5.13 6.46 10.56
N TYR A 277 5.74 7.49 10.01
CA TYR A 277 5.35 8.87 10.24
C TYR A 277 5.20 9.57 8.91
N VAL A 278 4.01 9.54 8.36
CA VAL A 278 3.69 10.24 7.12
C VAL A 278 2.81 11.45 7.38
N SER A 279 2.88 12.40 6.49
CA SER A 279 1.96 13.53 6.53
C SER A 279 0.57 13.13 6.05
N ASP A 280 -0.46 13.80 6.57
CA ASP A 280 -1.85 13.54 6.23
C ASP A 280 -2.14 13.55 4.73
N THR A 281 -1.42 14.35 3.96
CA THR A 281 -1.62 14.47 2.51
C THR A 281 -1.20 13.25 1.70
N VAL A 282 -0.33 12.41 2.22
CA VAL A 282 -0.02 11.11 1.60
C VAL A 282 -1.27 10.24 1.61
N PHE A 283 -2.03 10.26 2.69
CA PHE A 283 -3.27 9.50 2.80
C PHE A 283 -4.37 10.02 1.87
N ASP A 284 -4.34 11.30 1.50
CA ASP A 284 -5.27 11.88 0.53
C ASP A 284 -5.03 11.39 -0.90
N VAL A 285 -3.78 11.07 -1.25
CA VAL A 285 -3.42 10.46 -2.55
C VAL A 285 -3.56 8.95 -2.51
N ASN A 286 -3.28 8.33 -1.37
CA ASN A 286 -3.34 6.88 -1.16
C ASN A 286 -4.79 6.38 -1.08
N CYS A 287 -5.50 6.41 -2.21
CA CYS A 287 -6.91 6.11 -2.36
C CYS A 287 -7.16 4.82 -3.14
N LEU A 288 -8.38 4.29 -3.07
CA LEU A 288 -8.84 3.15 -3.86
C LEU A 288 -9.93 3.58 -4.85
N VAL A 289 -9.63 3.51 -6.13
CA VAL A 289 -10.62 3.72 -7.18
C VAL A 289 -11.46 2.46 -7.34
N LEU A 290 -12.78 2.57 -7.14
CA LEU A 290 -13.73 1.47 -7.34
C LEU A 290 -14.14 1.35 -8.81
N ASP A 291 -14.35 2.49 -9.45
CA ASP A 291 -14.60 2.68 -10.88
C ASP A 291 -14.35 4.14 -11.26
N GLU A 292 -14.59 4.54 -12.52
CA GLU A 292 -14.36 5.90 -13.03
C GLU A 292 -15.22 6.98 -12.36
N GLU A 293 -16.24 6.59 -11.61
CA GLU A 293 -17.17 7.51 -10.93
C GLU A 293 -17.03 7.48 -9.41
N ASN A 294 -16.38 6.48 -8.81
CA ASN A 294 -16.36 6.25 -7.37
C ASN A 294 -14.95 5.98 -6.85
N VAL A 295 -14.51 6.77 -5.87
CA VAL A 295 -13.18 6.66 -5.25
C VAL A 295 -13.28 6.69 -3.74
N VAL A 296 -12.58 5.78 -3.06
CA VAL A 296 -12.53 5.67 -1.60
C VAL A 296 -11.30 6.39 -1.07
N PHE A 297 -11.52 7.27 -0.10
CA PHE A 297 -10.50 8.00 0.66
C PHE A 297 -10.61 7.69 2.15
N SER A 298 -9.50 7.83 2.88
CA SER A 298 -9.49 7.60 4.34
C SER A 298 -10.09 8.76 5.14
N ALA A 299 -10.08 9.98 4.60
CA ALA A 299 -10.57 11.18 5.27
C ALA A 299 -11.11 12.22 4.28
N TYR A 300 -11.78 13.23 4.82
CA TYR A 300 -12.21 14.39 4.05
C TYR A 300 -11.05 15.37 3.84
N ASN A 301 -10.76 15.69 2.60
CA ASN A 301 -9.91 16.81 2.21
C ASN A 301 -10.67 17.69 1.21
N LYS A 302 -10.82 18.97 1.53
CA LYS A 302 -11.60 19.89 0.69
C LYS A 302 -11.06 20.01 -0.74
N GLN A 303 -9.74 20.09 -0.92
CA GLN A 303 -9.13 20.21 -2.26
C GLN A 303 -9.40 18.96 -3.09
N VAL A 304 -9.27 17.78 -2.48
CA VAL A 304 -9.54 16.49 -3.13
C VAL A 304 -11.01 16.38 -3.52
N PHE A 305 -11.94 16.75 -2.63
CA PHE A 305 -13.37 16.64 -2.87
C PHE A 305 -13.85 17.64 -3.94
N ASP A 306 -13.37 18.88 -3.91
CA ASP A 306 -13.65 19.87 -4.95
C ASP A 306 -13.14 19.38 -6.34
N TYR A 307 -11.97 18.72 -6.34
CA TYR A 307 -11.39 18.16 -7.55
C TYR A 307 -12.20 16.96 -8.06
N CYS A 308 -12.65 16.09 -7.18
CA CYS A 308 -13.55 14.99 -7.53
C CYS A 308 -14.87 15.53 -8.11
N GLU A 309 -15.48 16.54 -7.49
CA GLU A 309 -16.71 17.17 -7.99
C GLU A 309 -16.54 17.77 -9.39
N LYS A 310 -15.44 18.51 -9.62
CA LYS A 310 -15.06 19.05 -10.94
C LYS A 310 -15.08 17.96 -12.02
N HIS A 311 -14.61 16.77 -11.67
CA HIS A 311 -14.51 15.64 -12.60
C HIS A 311 -15.69 14.65 -12.53
N ARG A 312 -16.76 14.97 -11.78
CA ARG A 312 -17.93 14.11 -11.58
C ARG A 312 -17.56 12.73 -11.00
N ILE A 313 -16.65 12.75 -10.06
CA ILE A 313 -16.23 11.60 -9.26
C ILE A 313 -16.90 11.73 -7.89
N ASN A 314 -17.49 10.65 -7.40
CA ASN A 314 -18.11 10.56 -6.10
C ASN A 314 -17.04 10.10 -5.07
N PRO A 315 -16.56 10.97 -4.19
CA PRO A 315 -15.63 10.59 -3.13
C PRO A 315 -16.38 9.91 -1.99
N ILE A 316 -15.91 8.74 -1.59
CA ILE A 316 -16.46 7.92 -0.51
C ILE A 316 -15.45 7.90 0.62
N ILE A 317 -15.89 8.14 1.85
CA ILE A 317 -15.02 8.04 3.02
C ILE A 317 -15.12 6.63 3.61
N SER A 318 -13.99 5.96 3.74
CA SER A 318 -13.78 4.78 4.57
C SER A 318 -12.65 5.10 5.55
N GLU A 319 -13.01 5.53 6.74
CA GLU A 319 -12.06 6.02 7.74
C GLU A 319 -11.05 4.95 8.12
N LEU A 320 -9.78 5.36 8.26
CA LEU A 320 -8.70 4.57 8.83
C LEU A 320 -8.14 5.34 10.03
N ARG A 321 -8.74 5.14 11.22
CA ARG A 321 -8.47 5.90 12.45
C ARG A 321 -7.00 5.89 12.87
N HIS A 322 -6.28 4.82 12.57
CA HIS A 322 -4.89 4.63 12.96
C HIS A 322 -3.90 4.65 11.79
N SER A 323 -4.24 5.30 10.67
CA SER A 323 -3.34 5.44 9.51
C SER A 323 -1.97 6.02 9.90
N TYR A 324 -1.94 6.97 10.84
CA TYR A 324 -0.71 7.55 11.41
C TYR A 324 0.18 6.51 12.11
N PHE A 325 -0.40 5.45 12.71
CA PHE A 325 0.33 4.39 13.39
C PHE A 325 0.89 3.38 12.38
N TRP A 326 0.11 3.04 11.37
CA TRP A 326 0.44 2.00 10.41
C TRP A 326 1.26 2.48 9.20
N ASP A 327 1.40 3.78 9.00
CA ASP A 327 1.99 4.36 7.79
C ASP A 327 1.33 3.81 6.51
N GLY A 328 0.02 3.71 6.51
CA GLY A 328 -0.73 3.13 5.39
C GLY A 328 -2.11 3.75 5.21
N GLY A 329 -2.43 4.09 3.97
CA GLY A 329 -3.74 4.55 3.54
C GLY A 329 -4.59 3.43 2.92
N VAL A 330 -5.68 3.82 2.26
CA VAL A 330 -6.64 2.88 1.66
C VAL A 330 -6.00 2.04 0.55
N SER A 331 -5.13 2.64 -0.28
CA SER A 331 -4.41 1.91 -1.34
C SER A 331 -3.48 0.85 -0.75
N CYS A 332 -2.66 1.21 0.23
CA CYS A 332 -1.75 0.28 0.90
C CYS A 332 -2.49 -0.91 1.51
N CYS A 333 -3.62 -0.64 2.18
CA CYS A 333 -4.45 -1.66 2.82
C CYS A 333 -5.23 -2.53 1.81
N THR A 334 -5.10 -2.29 0.50
CA THR A 334 -5.81 -3.03 -0.54
C THR A 334 -4.90 -3.47 -1.68
N GLN A 335 -5.20 -4.64 -2.26
CA GLN A 335 -4.58 -5.09 -3.50
C GLN A 335 -5.64 -5.59 -4.47
N ASP A 336 -5.87 -4.86 -5.52
CA ASP A 336 -6.81 -5.25 -6.56
C ASP A 336 -6.26 -6.41 -7.41
N ILE A 337 -7.05 -7.47 -7.50
CA ILE A 337 -6.71 -8.68 -8.24
C ILE A 337 -7.35 -8.66 -9.62
N ARG A 338 -8.63 -8.25 -9.67
CA ARG A 338 -9.37 -8.20 -10.93
C ARG A 338 -10.14 -6.90 -11.06
N ARG A 339 -10.02 -6.32 -12.25
CA ARG A 339 -10.79 -5.17 -12.71
C ARG A 339 -11.43 -5.48 -14.07
N LYS A 340 -12.59 -4.91 -14.32
CA LYS A 340 -13.30 -5.08 -15.58
C LYS A 340 -12.66 -4.22 -16.66
N GLY A 341 -12.01 -4.86 -17.61
CA GLY A 341 -11.36 -4.15 -18.72
C GLY A 341 -10.24 -4.99 -19.33
N GLY A 342 -9.39 -4.34 -20.09
CA GLY A 342 -8.29 -4.96 -20.79
C GLY A 342 -7.08 -4.03 -20.89
N LEU A 343 -6.07 -4.49 -21.58
CA LEU A 343 -4.85 -3.71 -21.83
C LEU A 343 -5.12 -2.68 -22.93
N GLU A 344 -5.08 -1.42 -22.55
CA GLU A 344 -5.29 -0.27 -23.42
C GLU A 344 -4.11 0.70 -23.31
N THR A 345 -3.95 1.59 -24.29
CA THR A 345 -2.91 2.63 -24.29
C THR A 345 -3.57 3.96 -23.96
N TYR A 346 -3.03 4.69 -23.00
CA TYR A 346 -3.55 5.98 -22.51
C TYR A 346 -2.56 7.14 -22.69
N LEU A 347 -1.27 6.82 -22.88
CA LEU A 347 -0.17 7.79 -23.06
C LEU A 347 0.49 7.67 -24.43
#